data_54b4011f39319f866f92643f41f478a1
#
_entry.id   54b4011f39319f866f92643f41f478a1
#
_cell.length_a   1.000
_cell.length_b   1.000
_cell.length_c   1.000
_cell.angle_alpha   90.00
_cell.angle_beta   90.00
_cell.angle_gamma   90.00
#
_symmetry.space_group_name_H-M   'P 1'
#
loop_
_entity.id
_entity.type
_entity.pdbx_description
1 polymer ?
#
loop_
_entity_poly.entity_id
_entity_poly.type
_entity_poly.pdbx_seq_one_letter_code
_entity_poly.pdbx_strand_id
1 'polypeptide(L)'
;FVLFPLQQINNLVPIGWYYTQINIFLNKYKPNWNDIHNNSIYKSSICIGIHDIIEEYIQNVVSIEQMILVEGPMSLNYIINYFHKYILVLPLLYNLIYTIENINKQLVGTQILEYIMQYNTGIVVVKEIIQRIQEKVQLVFLKQCLSWMLFGELLDNYHMKEFIIQPNNNNSGNNSGSG
;
A
#
# COMPACT_ATOMS: atom_id res chain seq x y z
N PHE A 1 -38.47 -16.94 1.61
CA PHE A 1 -37.60 -17.12 0.42
C PHE A 1 -36.74 -15.89 0.05
N VAL A 2 -36.88 -14.74 0.73
CA VAL A 2 -36.17 -13.47 0.42
C VAL A 2 -34.90 -13.27 1.27
N LEU A 3 -34.66 -14.08 2.29
CA LEU A 3 -33.53 -13.88 3.22
C LEU A 3 -32.16 -14.30 2.65
N PHE A 4 -32.10 -15.27 1.76
CA PHE A 4 -30.84 -15.77 1.17
C PHE A 4 -30.11 -14.73 0.29
N PRO A 5 -30.76 -13.99 -0.61
CA PRO A 5 -30.06 -13.01 -1.44
C PRO A 5 -29.56 -11.79 -0.64
N LEU A 6 -30.23 -11.38 0.44
CA LEU A 6 -29.79 -10.27 1.28
C LEU A 6 -28.48 -10.58 2.03
N GLN A 7 -28.34 -11.78 2.56
CA GLN A 7 -27.12 -12.19 3.27
C GLN A 7 -25.91 -12.27 2.32
N GLN A 8 -26.14 -12.68 1.07
CA GLN A 8 -25.12 -12.74 0.04
C GLN A 8 -24.68 -11.34 -0.44
N ILE A 9 -25.62 -10.42 -0.59
CA ILE A 9 -25.34 -9.02 -0.93
C ILE A 9 -24.52 -8.35 0.18
N ASN A 10 -24.78 -8.64 1.44
CA ASN A 10 -24.02 -8.10 2.57
C ASN A 10 -22.52 -8.46 2.53
N ASN A 11 -22.10 -9.52 1.83
CA ASN A 11 -20.69 -9.84 1.62
C ASN A 11 -20.03 -8.96 0.56
N LEU A 12 -20.78 -8.41 -0.39
CA LEU A 12 -20.27 -7.56 -1.46
C LEU A 12 -20.26 -6.07 -1.07
N VAL A 13 -21.21 -5.63 -0.25
CA VAL A 13 -21.33 -4.21 0.15
C VAL A 13 -20.04 -3.64 0.77
N PRO A 14 -19.33 -4.34 1.67
CA PRO A 14 -18.10 -3.82 2.27
C PRO A 14 -16.98 -3.59 1.26
N ILE A 15 -16.96 -4.31 0.12
CA ILE A 15 -15.94 -4.17 -0.92
C ILE A 15 -15.87 -2.72 -1.41
N GLY A 16 -17.02 -2.11 -1.72
CA GLY A 16 -17.08 -0.72 -2.19
C GLY A 16 -16.54 0.27 -1.17
N TRP A 17 -16.80 0.04 0.12
CA TRP A 17 -16.27 0.88 1.18
C TRP A 17 -14.75 0.75 1.29
N TYR A 18 -14.21 -0.48 1.33
CA TYR A 18 -12.76 -0.71 1.35
C TYR A 18 -12.07 -0.11 0.13
N TYR A 19 -12.64 -0.30 -1.05
CA TYR A 19 -12.15 0.30 -2.29
C TYR A 19 -12.04 1.83 -2.18
N THR A 20 -13.07 2.49 -1.65
CA THR A 20 -13.07 3.95 -1.46
C THR A 20 -11.98 4.39 -0.47
N GLN A 21 -11.82 3.70 0.66
CA GLN A 21 -10.79 4.01 1.64
C GLN A 21 -9.39 3.81 1.09
N ILE A 22 -9.16 2.74 0.34
CA ILE A 22 -7.88 2.49 -0.32
C ILE A 22 -7.57 3.58 -1.34
N ASN A 23 -8.55 4.03 -2.13
CA ASN A 23 -8.36 5.11 -3.10
C ASN A 23 -8.00 6.46 -2.45
N ILE A 24 -8.52 6.75 -1.26
CA ILE A 24 -8.10 7.94 -0.50
C ILE A 24 -6.59 7.88 -0.20
N PHE A 25 -6.09 6.73 0.24
CA PHE A 25 -4.67 6.53 0.47
C PHE A 25 -3.85 6.63 -0.83
N LEU A 26 -4.31 5.99 -1.91
CA LEU A 26 -3.64 6.06 -3.21
C LEU A 26 -3.51 7.49 -3.71
N ASN A 27 -4.58 8.28 -3.61
CA ASN A 27 -4.57 9.68 -4.03
C ASN A 27 -3.64 10.56 -3.18
N LYS A 28 -3.49 10.23 -1.89
CA LYS A 28 -2.63 10.96 -0.97
C LYS A 28 -1.14 10.72 -1.24
N TYR A 29 -0.75 9.49 -1.56
CA TYR A 29 0.65 9.08 -1.72
C TYR A 29 1.05 8.75 -3.16
N LYS A 30 0.16 9.00 -4.12
CA LYS A 30 0.49 8.83 -5.54
C LYS A 30 1.74 9.65 -5.88
N PRO A 31 2.76 9.05 -6.50
CA PRO A 31 3.96 9.77 -6.90
C PRO A 31 3.58 10.94 -7.81
N ASN A 32 3.78 12.15 -7.32
CA ASN A 32 3.56 13.36 -8.10
C ASN A 32 4.93 14.02 -8.32
N TRP A 33 5.32 14.25 -9.57
CA TRP A 33 6.60 14.86 -9.93
C TRP A 33 6.82 16.23 -9.29
N ASN A 34 5.73 16.90 -8.90
CA ASN A 34 5.77 18.22 -8.29
C ASN A 34 5.95 18.19 -6.75
N ASP A 35 5.73 17.04 -6.09
CA ASP A 35 5.75 16.90 -4.63
C ASP A 35 6.73 15.84 -4.13
N ILE A 36 7.77 15.54 -4.91
CA ILE A 36 8.76 14.50 -4.61
C ILE A 36 9.43 14.73 -3.24
N HIS A 37 9.53 15.98 -2.80
CA HIS A 37 10.23 16.35 -1.55
C HIS A 37 9.40 16.17 -0.27
N ASN A 38 8.07 16.02 -0.38
CA ASN A 38 7.18 15.97 0.79
C ASN A 38 6.59 14.60 1.09
N ASN A 39 6.77 13.62 0.19
CA ASN A 39 6.17 12.30 0.35
C ASN A 39 7.21 11.23 0.72
N SER A 40 6.86 10.39 1.68
CA SER A 40 7.64 9.20 2.03
C SER A 40 7.83 8.29 0.82
N ILE A 41 9.09 7.95 0.50
CA ILE A 41 9.43 7.06 -0.62
C ILE A 41 8.85 5.66 -0.37
N TYR A 42 8.87 5.20 0.88
CA TYR A 42 8.30 3.91 1.26
C TYR A 42 6.79 3.87 1.11
N LYS A 43 6.07 4.92 1.55
CA LYS A 43 4.61 5.01 1.36
C LYS A 43 4.23 5.11 -0.12
N SER A 44 5.00 5.85 -0.91
CA SER A 44 4.81 5.93 -2.36
C SER A 44 5.04 4.57 -3.03
N SER A 45 6.01 3.78 -2.57
CA SER A 45 6.26 2.44 -3.08
C SER A 45 5.13 1.46 -2.75
N ILE A 46 4.58 1.54 -1.53
CA ILE A 46 3.37 0.78 -1.14
C ILE A 46 2.19 1.19 -2.02
N CYS A 47 2.02 2.50 -2.24
CA CYS A 47 0.97 3.03 -3.11
C CYS A 47 1.05 2.41 -4.51
N ILE A 48 2.25 2.31 -5.11
CA ILE A 48 2.44 1.67 -6.41
C ILE A 48 2.03 0.19 -6.36
N GLY A 49 2.48 -0.55 -5.33
CA GLY A 49 2.14 -1.97 -5.18
C GLY A 49 0.64 -2.21 -5.00
N ILE A 50 -0.04 -1.36 -4.22
CA ILE A 50 -1.50 -1.44 -4.02
C ILE A 50 -2.24 -1.00 -5.30
N HIS A 51 -1.75 0.01 -6.01
CA HIS A 51 -2.34 0.47 -7.26
C HIS A 51 -2.43 -0.66 -8.30
N ASP A 52 -1.37 -1.45 -8.47
CA ASP A 52 -1.35 -2.59 -9.38
C ASP A 52 -2.48 -3.60 -9.06
N ILE A 53 -2.77 -3.81 -7.77
CA ILE A 53 -3.82 -4.72 -7.30
C ILE A 53 -5.22 -4.13 -7.53
N ILE A 54 -5.38 -2.84 -7.28
CA ILE A 54 -6.64 -2.12 -7.51
C ILE A 54 -6.96 -2.03 -9.01
N GLU A 55 -5.96 -1.84 -9.84
CA GLU A 55 -6.13 -1.87 -11.30
C GLU A 55 -6.64 -3.24 -11.78
N GLU A 56 -6.05 -4.33 -11.27
CA GLU A 56 -6.54 -5.70 -11.53
C GLU A 56 -8.01 -5.88 -11.08
N TYR A 57 -8.38 -5.32 -9.91
CA TYR A 57 -9.76 -5.34 -9.43
C TYR A 57 -10.71 -4.60 -10.38
N ILE A 58 -10.35 -3.40 -10.82
CA ILE A 58 -11.15 -2.59 -11.75
C ILE A 58 -11.35 -3.33 -13.08
N GLN A 59 -10.29 -3.94 -13.63
CA GLN A 59 -10.39 -4.73 -14.85
C GLN A 59 -11.35 -5.91 -14.71
N ASN A 60 -11.36 -6.58 -13.54
CA ASN A 60 -12.31 -7.65 -13.27
C ASN A 60 -13.76 -7.14 -13.14
N VAL A 61 -13.97 -5.94 -12.56
CA VAL A 61 -15.31 -5.30 -12.53
C VAL A 61 -15.81 -5.03 -13.95
N VAL A 62 -14.95 -4.43 -14.80
CA VAL A 62 -15.29 -4.16 -16.21
C VAL A 62 -15.57 -5.45 -16.97
N SER A 63 -14.81 -6.52 -16.72
CA SER A 63 -15.03 -7.82 -17.36
C SER A 63 -16.39 -8.42 -17.01
N ILE A 64 -16.82 -8.35 -15.75
CA ILE A 64 -18.16 -8.80 -15.34
C ILE A 64 -19.25 -7.93 -15.97
N GLU A 65 -19.06 -6.62 -16.02
CA GLU A 65 -20.00 -5.72 -16.68
C GLU A 65 -20.19 -6.10 -18.16
N GLN A 66 -19.10 -6.35 -18.88
CA GLN A 66 -19.13 -6.78 -20.27
C GLN A 66 -19.84 -8.13 -20.44
N MET A 67 -19.57 -9.10 -19.57
CA MET A 67 -20.26 -10.40 -19.59
C MET A 67 -21.77 -10.24 -19.39
N ILE A 68 -22.20 -9.41 -18.44
CA ILE A 68 -23.63 -9.15 -18.20
C ILE A 68 -24.30 -8.49 -19.41
N LEU A 69 -23.60 -7.59 -20.10
CA LEU A 69 -24.12 -6.92 -21.30
C LEU A 69 -24.24 -7.84 -22.50
N VAL A 70 -23.33 -8.81 -22.65
CA VAL A 70 -23.28 -9.73 -23.81
C VAL A 70 -24.13 -10.98 -23.56
N GLU A 71 -24.02 -11.61 -22.40
CA GLU A 71 -24.61 -12.91 -22.07
C GLU A 71 -25.94 -12.80 -21.34
N GLY A 72 -26.25 -11.59 -20.81
CA GLY A 72 -27.44 -11.33 -20.02
C GLY A 72 -27.23 -11.49 -18.51
N PRO A 73 -28.30 -11.47 -17.70
CA PRO A 73 -28.23 -11.43 -16.26
C PRO A 73 -27.61 -12.72 -15.69
N MET A 74 -26.58 -12.56 -14.86
CA MET A 74 -25.88 -13.65 -14.19
C MET A 74 -26.43 -13.93 -12.79
N SER A 75 -26.20 -15.14 -12.27
CA SER A 75 -26.57 -15.47 -10.89
C SER A 75 -25.67 -14.71 -9.91
N LEU A 76 -26.25 -14.26 -8.79
CA LEU A 76 -25.51 -13.58 -7.72
C LEU A 76 -24.38 -14.44 -7.17
N ASN A 77 -24.57 -15.75 -7.07
CA ASN A 77 -23.51 -16.67 -6.62
C ASN A 77 -22.30 -16.68 -7.56
N TYR A 78 -22.51 -16.56 -8.87
CA TYR A 78 -21.43 -16.45 -9.82
C TYR A 78 -20.60 -15.20 -9.58
N ILE A 79 -21.25 -14.06 -9.39
CA ILE A 79 -20.60 -12.77 -9.11
C ILE A 79 -19.81 -12.85 -7.80
N ILE A 80 -20.38 -13.41 -6.72
CA ILE A 80 -19.69 -13.57 -5.44
C ILE A 80 -18.44 -14.45 -5.58
N ASN A 81 -18.55 -15.57 -6.28
CA ASN A 81 -17.40 -16.44 -6.50
C ASN A 81 -16.32 -15.76 -7.33
N TYR A 82 -16.70 -14.98 -8.32
CA TYR A 82 -15.76 -14.22 -9.15
C TYR A 82 -14.97 -13.19 -8.33
N PHE A 83 -15.64 -12.50 -7.41
CA PHE A 83 -15.03 -11.50 -6.52
C PHE A 83 -14.51 -12.07 -5.20
N HIS A 84 -14.57 -13.37 -4.97
CA HIS A 84 -14.17 -14.00 -3.70
C HIS A 84 -12.73 -13.60 -3.27
N LYS A 85 -11.79 -13.53 -4.21
CA LYS A 85 -10.43 -13.04 -3.97
C LYS A 85 -10.42 -11.65 -3.31
N TYR A 86 -11.24 -10.72 -3.82
CA TYR A 86 -11.25 -9.32 -3.37
C TYR A 86 -12.00 -9.14 -2.05
N ILE A 87 -12.97 -10.02 -1.72
CA ILE A 87 -13.61 -10.06 -0.41
C ILE A 87 -12.57 -10.30 0.70
N LEU A 88 -11.53 -11.08 0.41
CA LEU A 88 -10.45 -11.37 1.35
C LEU A 88 -9.34 -10.30 1.32
N VAL A 89 -8.99 -9.83 0.14
CA VAL A 89 -7.81 -8.98 -0.09
C VAL A 89 -8.05 -7.53 0.31
N LEU A 90 -9.18 -6.93 -0.05
CA LEU A 90 -9.41 -5.51 0.19
C LEU A 90 -9.47 -5.13 1.70
N PRO A 91 -10.12 -5.92 2.59
CA PRO A 91 -10.03 -5.66 4.02
C PRO A 91 -8.61 -5.71 4.57
N LEU A 92 -7.79 -6.62 4.06
CA LEU A 92 -6.41 -6.77 4.49
C LEU A 92 -5.54 -5.62 4.03
N LEU A 93 -5.70 -5.16 2.78
CA LEU A 93 -5.02 -3.96 2.29
C LEU A 93 -5.42 -2.72 3.09
N TYR A 94 -6.70 -2.58 3.42
CA TYR A 94 -7.17 -1.50 4.27
C TYR A 94 -6.53 -1.55 5.66
N ASN A 95 -6.50 -2.72 6.31
CA ASN A 95 -5.88 -2.88 7.62
C ASN A 95 -4.37 -2.57 7.59
N LEU A 96 -3.67 -2.97 6.53
CA LEU A 96 -2.26 -2.65 6.33
C LEU A 96 -2.05 -1.13 6.24
N ILE A 97 -2.85 -0.45 5.42
CA ILE A 97 -2.82 1.01 5.26
C ILE A 97 -3.13 1.70 6.59
N TYR A 98 -4.19 1.26 7.26
CA TYR A 98 -4.63 1.84 8.54
C TYR A 98 -3.54 1.72 9.62
N THR A 99 -2.85 0.60 9.69
CA THR A 99 -1.74 0.40 10.63
C THR A 99 -0.57 1.35 10.32
N ILE A 100 -0.21 1.50 9.04
CA ILE A 100 0.88 2.37 8.62
C ILE A 100 0.58 3.85 8.93
N GLU A 101 -0.69 4.27 8.83
CA GLU A 101 -1.05 5.68 9.02
C GLU A 101 -1.38 6.04 10.48
N ASN A 102 -2.03 5.14 11.22
CA ASN A 102 -2.70 5.53 12.47
C ASN A 102 -2.15 4.86 13.73
N ILE A 103 -1.75 3.58 13.70
CA ILE A 103 -1.48 2.83 14.94
C ILE A 103 -0.15 3.20 15.58
N ASN A 104 0.89 3.45 14.81
CA ASN A 104 2.25 3.68 15.32
C ASN A 104 2.79 5.10 15.08
N LYS A 105 1.97 6.13 15.27
CA LYS A 105 2.38 7.54 15.08
C LYS A 105 3.10 7.76 13.73
N GLN A 106 2.52 7.20 12.66
CA GLN A 106 3.06 7.26 11.31
C GLN A 106 4.42 6.55 11.21
N LEU A 107 4.39 5.24 11.00
CA LEU A 107 5.59 4.48 10.62
C LEU A 107 6.32 5.21 9.47
N VAL A 108 7.63 5.37 9.62
CA VAL A 108 8.47 6.10 8.66
C VAL A 108 9.64 5.23 8.23
N GLY A 109 9.97 5.29 6.96
CA GLY A 109 11.18 4.69 6.40
C GLY A 109 11.29 3.19 6.64
N THR A 110 12.42 2.76 7.19
CA THR A 110 12.73 1.34 7.45
C THR A 110 11.78 0.65 8.42
N GLN A 111 11.06 1.39 9.28
CA GLN A 111 10.03 0.82 10.14
C GLN A 111 8.84 0.28 9.33
N ILE A 112 8.51 0.93 8.21
CA ILE A 112 7.51 0.45 7.27
C ILE A 112 7.97 -0.85 6.63
N LEU A 113 9.24 -0.92 6.20
CA LEU A 113 9.83 -2.12 5.64
C LEU A 113 9.76 -3.29 6.63
N GLU A 114 10.19 -3.06 7.88
CA GLU A 114 10.17 -4.06 8.93
C GLU A 114 8.75 -4.58 9.20
N TYR A 115 7.77 -3.67 9.32
CA TYR A 115 6.37 -4.03 9.50
C TYR A 115 5.83 -4.90 8.38
N ILE A 116 6.09 -4.51 7.11
CA ILE A 116 5.60 -5.26 5.94
C ILE A 116 6.31 -6.62 5.82
N MET A 117 7.60 -6.70 6.16
CA MET A 117 8.35 -7.96 6.12
C MET A 117 7.89 -8.96 7.18
N GLN A 118 7.44 -8.48 8.34
CA GLN A 118 6.88 -9.32 9.39
C GLN A 118 5.44 -9.77 9.11
N TYR A 119 4.77 -9.15 8.13
CA TYR A 119 3.40 -9.48 7.80
C TYR A 119 3.32 -10.87 7.17
N ASN A 120 2.80 -11.82 7.93
CA ASN A 120 2.65 -13.21 7.48
C ASN A 120 1.18 -13.64 7.57
N THR A 121 0.72 -14.37 6.57
CA THR A 121 -0.64 -14.89 6.48
C THR A 121 -0.63 -16.32 5.96
N GLY A 122 -1.54 -17.16 6.47
CA GLY A 122 -1.73 -18.52 5.98
C GLY A 122 -2.55 -18.62 4.68
N ILE A 123 -3.13 -17.50 4.22
CA ILE A 123 -3.96 -17.48 3.00
C ILE A 123 -3.06 -17.24 1.79
N VAL A 124 -2.95 -18.23 0.90
CA VAL A 124 -2.03 -18.21 -0.26
C VAL A 124 -2.24 -16.98 -1.14
N VAL A 125 -3.48 -16.67 -1.50
CA VAL A 125 -3.81 -15.53 -2.37
C VAL A 125 -3.36 -14.20 -1.74
N VAL A 126 -3.54 -14.04 -0.44
CA VAL A 126 -3.13 -12.84 0.29
C VAL A 126 -1.61 -12.77 0.38
N LYS A 127 -0.95 -13.93 0.61
CA LYS A 127 0.51 -14.01 0.67
C LYS A 127 1.16 -13.53 -0.63
N GLU A 128 0.65 -13.95 -1.78
CA GLU A 128 1.15 -13.50 -3.10
C GLU A 128 1.03 -11.98 -3.27
N ILE A 129 -0.09 -11.40 -2.82
CA ILE A 129 -0.33 -9.96 -2.91
C ILE A 129 0.60 -9.17 -1.97
N ILE A 130 0.75 -9.63 -0.73
CA ILE A 130 1.68 -9.03 0.22
C ILE A 130 3.12 -9.13 -0.28
N GLN A 131 3.51 -10.26 -0.88
CA GLN A 131 4.82 -10.43 -1.48
C GLN A 131 5.10 -9.41 -2.59
N ARG A 132 4.15 -9.13 -3.47
CA ARG A 132 4.29 -8.07 -4.50
C ARG A 132 4.55 -6.70 -3.87
N ILE A 133 3.87 -6.36 -2.77
CA ILE A 133 4.10 -5.11 -2.04
C ILE A 133 5.47 -5.12 -1.37
N GLN A 134 5.87 -6.23 -0.74
CA GLN A 134 7.18 -6.41 -0.14
C GLN A 134 8.32 -6.18 -1.14
N GLU A 135 8.22 -6.75 -2.33
CA GLU A 135 9.20 -6.58 -3.41
C GLU A 135 9.38 -5.11 -3.81
N LYS A 136 8.27 -4.34 -3.92
CA LYS A 136 8.33 -2.91 -4.24
C LYS A 136 9.03 -2.11 -3.13
N VAL A 137 8.73 -2.42 -1.88
CA VAL A 137 9.32 -1.74 -0.72
C VAL A 137 10.78 -2.12 -0.52
N GLN A 138 11.15 -3.40 -0.70
CA GLN A 138 12.54 -3.86 -0.67
C GLN A 138 13.40 -3.18 -1.75
N LEU A 139 12.84 -2.96 -2.93
CA LEU A 139 13.54 -2.28 -4.01
C LEU A 139 13.94 -0.84 -3.62
N VAL A 140 13.10 -0.13 -2.86
CA VAL A 140 13.44 1.20 -2.34
C VAL A 140 14.65 1.11 -1.42
N PHE A 141 14.60 0.20 -0.45
CA PHE A 141 15.72 -0.01 0.48
C PHE A 141 17.03 -0.38 -0.23
N LEU A 142 16.97 -1.29 -1.20
CA LEU A 142 18.13 -1.66 -2.00
C LEU A 142 18.70 -0.47 -2.79
N LYS A 143 17.85 0.37 -3.37
CA LYS A 143 18.28 1.59 -4.06
C LYS A 143 18.96 2.57 -3.11
N GLN A 144 18.44 2.76 -1.90
CA GLN A 144 19.06 3.59 -0.88
C GLN A 144 20.44 3.04 -0.47
N CYS A 145 20.55 1.72 -0.23
CA CYS A 145 21.83 1.07 0.07
C CYS A 145 22.84 1.24 -1.06
N LEU A 146 22.43 1.03 -2.31
CA LEU A 146 23.31 1.18 -3.49
C LEU A 146 23.78 2.62 -3.65
N SER A 147 22.90 3.60 -3.49
CA SER A 147 23.28 5.01 -3.57
C SER A 147 24.30 5.38 -2.49
N TRP A 148 24.08 4.92 -1.27
CA TRP A 148 25.03 5.13 -0.18
C TRP A 148 26.39 4.46 -0.44
N MET A 149 26.39 3.20 -0.90
CA MET A 149 27.63 2.44 -1.13
C MET A 149 28.43 2.98 -2.32
N LEU A 150 27.78 3.45 -3.38
CA LEU A 150 28.44 3.86 -4.62
C LEU A 150 28.80 5.35 -4.61
N PHE A 151 27.95 6.19 -4.05
CA PHE A 151 28.08 7.64 -4.17
C PHE A 151 28.25 8.36 -2.81
N GLY A 152 28.01 7.66 -1.69
CA GLY A 152 27.96 8.28 -0.36
C GLY A 152 26.74 9.22 -0.18
N GLU A 153 25.75 9.14 -1.06
CA GLU A 153 24.56 9.98 -1.04
C GLU A 153 23.37 9.24 -0.44
N LEU A 154 22.64 9.93 0.45
CA LEU A 154 21.38 9.43 1.00
C LEU A 154 20.23 9.83 0.09
N LEU A 155 19.60 8.85 -0.53
CA LEU A 155 18.32 9.02 -1.22
C LEU A 155 17.22 9.07 -0.17
N ASP A 156 16.98 10.24 0.40
CA ASP A 156 15.94 10.45 1.41
C ASP A 156 15.16 11.74 1.09
N ASN A 157 13.87 11.59 0.81
CA ASN A 157 13.00 12.70 0.45
C ASN A 157 12.20 13.25 1.65
N TYR A 158 12.21 12.57 2.78
CA TYR A 158 11.39 12.93 3.94
C TYR A 158 12.24 13.29 5.15
N HIS A 159 12.76 14.55 5.19
CA HIS A 159 13.51 15.10 6.33
C HIS A 159 14.64 14.20 6.86
N MET A 160 15.30 13.45 5.98
CA MET A 160 16.45 12.57 6.31
C MET A 160 16.15 11.54 7.42
N LYS A 161 14.94 11.01 7.49
CA LYS A 161 14.52 10.05 8.54
C LYS A 161 14.14 8.68 8.01
N GLU A 162 14.16 8.47 6.70
CA GLU A 162 13.68 7.23 6.09
C GLU A 162 14.74 6.15 5.97
N PHE A 163 16.01 6.51 5.97
CA PHE A 163 17.10 5.55 5.87
C PHE A 163 17.70 5.23 7.26
N ILE A 164 18.33 4.06 7.38
CA ILE A 164 18.95 3.56 8.62
C ILE A 164 20.06 4.50 9.11
N ILE A 165 20.85 5.05 8.16
CA ILE A 165 21.96 5.95 8.44
C ILE A 165 21.41 7.38 8.46
N GLN A 166 21.51 8.04 9.62
CA GLN A 166 21.16 9.45 9.76
C GLN A 166 22.42 10.30 9.85
N PRO A 167 22.44 11.49 9.22
CA PRO A 167 23.56 12.40 9.38
C PRO A 167 23.73 12.78 10.84
N ASN A 168 24.96 12.71 11.33
CA ASN A 168 25.29 13.04 12.72
C ASN A 168 25.22 14.58 12.92
N ASN A 169 24.12 15.09 13.46
CA ASN A 169 23.92 16.53 13.73
C ASN A 169 24.73 17.05 14.92
N ASN A 170 25.83 16.39 15.32
CA ASN A 170 26.65 16.78 16.46
C ASN A 170 27.65 17.93 16.19
N ASN A 171 27.46 18.75 15.15
CA ASN A 171 28.30 19.90 14.88
C ASN A 171 27.55 21.25 15.00
N SER A 172 26.75 21.43 16.07
CA SER A 172 26.51 22.78 16.62
C SER A 172 27.42 22.98 17.82
N GLY A 173 28.74 22.97 17.54
CA GLY A 173 29.75 23.32 18.53
C GLY A 173 29.67 24.80 18.88
N ASN A 174 29.43 25.06 20.12
CA ASN A 174 29.69 26.34 20.81
C ASN A 174 31.02 26.97 20.36
N ASN A 175 30.96 28.00 19.55
CA ASN A 175 31.97 29.02 19.50
C ASN A 175 31.42 30.30 20.13
N SER A 176 31.20 30.25 21.43
CA SER A 176 31.24 31.47 22.28
C SER A 176 32.68 31.61 22.74
N GLY A 177 33.53 32.11 21.88
CA GLY A 177 34.85 32.67 22.24
C GLY A 177 34.66 34.10 22.77
N SER A 178 34.70 34.23 24.05
CA SER A 178 35.01 35.46 24.74
C SER A 178 36.40 35.94 24.36
N GLY A 179 36.53 37.23 24.02
CA GLY A 179 37.75 37.99 23.85
C GLY A 179 37.41 39.41 23.62
#